data_d6cf0cf4347e2a185923f4f17f82bda8
#
_entry.id   d6cf0cf4347e2a185923f4f17f82bda8
#
_cell.length_a   1.000
_cell.length_b   1.000
_cell.length_c   1.000
_cell.angle_alpha   90.00
_cell.angle_beta   90.00
_cell.angle_gamma   90.00
#
_symmetry.space_group_name_H-M   'P 1'
#
loop_
_entity.id
_entity.type
_entity.pdbx_description
1 polymer ?
#
loop_
_entity_poly.entity_id
_entity_poly.type
_entity_poly.pdbx_seq_one_letter_code
_entity_poly.pdbx_strand_id
1 'polypeptide(L)'
;MSRATAEMLAPQLANIDPWARYNYTPAALASFLAAGEADAPRYAIAVGRAIAGAVCIRKNWLRGPYLQFLGILPPYQSQGIGSSVLNWFESQAREVGAQNLWIAASEFNVRALSFYERHGYGRVAVLTDLVVEGSSEILLRKRLPRC
;
A
#
# COMPACT_ATOMS: atom_id res chain seq x y z
N MET A 1 -2.97 -8.17 11.13
CA MET A 1 -4.33 -7.86 11.64
C MET A 1 -5.08 -9.13 11.96
N SER A 2 -6.19 -9.04 12.70
CA SER A 2 -6.99 -10.20 13.03
C SER A 2 -7.70 -10.77 11.79
N ARG A 3 -8.02 -12.08 11.84
CA ARG A 3 -8.78 -12.73 10.77
C ARG A 3 -10.16 -12.07 10.60
N ALA A 4 -10.82 -11.72 11.70
CA ALA A 4 -12.14 -11.09 11.66
C ALA A 4 -12.09 -9.73 10.93
N THR A 5 -11.10 -8.90 11.22
CA THR A 5 -10.93 -7.60 10.55
C THR A 5 -10.60 -7.80 9.07
N ALA A 6 -9.73 -8.76 8.75
CA ALA A 6 -9.37 -9.08 7.37
C ALA A 6 -10.60 -9.52 6.55
N GLU A 7 -11.42 -10.39 7.12
CA GLU A 7 -12.65 -10.87 6.46
C GLU A 7 -13.70 -9.78 6.29
N MET A 8 -13.75 -8.82 7.19
CA MET A 8 -14.63 -7.65 7.08
C MET A 8 -14.19 -6.70 5.97
N LEU A 9 -12.87 -6.43 5.86
CA LEU A 9 -12.31 -5.50 4.89
C LEU A 9 -12.26 -6.08 3.47
N ALA A 10 -11.94 -7.36 3.33
CA ALA A 10 -11.63 -7.96 2.04
C ALA A 10 -12.72 -7.81 0.97
N PRO A 11 -14.02 -8.04 1.26
CA PRO A 11 -15.05 -7.83 0.24
C PRO A 11 -15.13 -6.38 -0.24
N GLN A 12 -14.93 -5.43 0.64
CA GLN A 12 -14.97 -4.01 0.31
C GLN A 12 -13.75 -3.60 -0.52
N LEU A 13 -12.57 -4.09 -0.17
CA LEU A 13 -11.33 -3.82 -0.92
C LEU A 13 -11.35 -4.48 -2.30
N ALA A 14 -11.98 -5.63 -2.44
CA ALA A 14 -12.11 -6.31 -3.74
C ALA A 14 -12.92 -5.49 -4.75
N ASN A 15 -13.72 -4.53 -4.30
CA ASN A 15 -14.54 -3.68 -5.15
C ASN A 15 -13.83 -2.40 -5.62
N ILE A 16 -12.60 -2.17 -5.18
CA ILE A 16 -11.84 -0.97 -5.57
C ILE A 16 -10.58 -1.34 -6.35
N ASP A 17 -10.16 -0.45 -7.27
CA ASP A 17 -8.94 -0.64 -8.04
C ASP A 17 -7.69 -0.47 -7.15
N PRO A 18 -6.64 -1.21 -7.39
CA PRO A 18 -6.42 -2.10 -8.54
C PRO A 18 -7.04 -3.50 -8.40
N TRP A 19 -7.51 -3.86 -7.20
CA TRP A 19 -7.95 -5.24 -6.92
C TRP A 19 -9.18 -5.63 -7.72
N ALA A 20 -10.13 -4.70 -7.91
CA ALA A 20 -11.31 -4.95 -8.73
C ALA A 20 -10.93 -5.27 -10.17
N ARG A 21 -10.03 -4.49 -10.76
CA ARG A 21 -9.60 -4.70 -12.14
C ARG A 21 -8.80 -5.99 -12.32
N TYR A 22 -8.01 -6.37 -11.32
CA TYR A 22 -7.25 -7.63 -11.34
C TYR A 22 -8.09 -8.84 -10.92
N ASN A 23 -9.36 -8.64 -10.60
CA ASN A 23 -10.28 -9.72 -10.19
C ASN A 23 -9.81 -10.48 -8.94
N TYR A 24 -9.21 -9.78 -7.99
CA TYR A 24 -8.88 -10.37 -6.70
C TYR A 24 -10.15 -10.79 -5.97
N THR A 25 -10.16 -12.01 -5.46
CA THR A 25 -11.30 -12.50 -4.68
C THR A 25 -11.24 -11.98 -3.24
N PRO A 26 -12.39 -11.81 -2.57
CA PRO A 26 -12.41 -11.52 -1.14
C PRO A 26 -11.60 -12.51 -0.32
N ALA A 27 -11.68 -13.82 -0.66
CA ALA A 27 -10.92 -14.86 0.04
C ALA A 27 -9.41 -14.67 -0.08
N ALA A 28 -8.92 -14.34 -1.27
CA ALA A 28 -7.48 -14.07 -1.50
C ALA A 28 -7.01 -12.85 -0.72
N LEU A 29 -7.79 -11.76 -0.74
CA LEU A 29 -7.48 -10.56 0.03
C LEU A 29 -7.52 -10.79 1.53
N ALA A 30 -8.51 -11.53 2.02
CA ALA A 30 -8.59 -11.89 3.45
C ALA A 30 -7.38 -12.70 3.89
N SER A 31 -6.95 -13.67 3.09
CA SER A 31 -5.75 -14.47 3.38
C SER A 31 -4.49 -13.61 3.41
N PHE A 32 -4.34 -12.71 2.46
CA PHE A 32 -3.22 -11.78 2.44
C PHE A 32 -3.21 -10.89 3.69
N LEU A 33 -4.35 -10.28 4.02
CA LEU A 33 -4.46 -9.35 5.15
C LEU A 33 -4.27 -10.06 6.51
N ALA A 34 -4.66 -11.31 6.62
CA ALA A 34 -4.53 -12.08 7.86
C ALA A 34 -3.18 -12.78 8.00
N ALA A 35 -2.32 -12.73 6.98
CA ALA A 35 -1.03 -13.42 7.01
C ALA A 35 -0.12 -12.84 8.10
N GLY A 36 0.50 -13.73 8.89
CA GLY A 36 1.41 -13.36 9.96
C GLY A 36 2.86 -13.40 9.51
N GLU A 37 3.32 -12.36 8.83
CA GLU A 37 4.71 -12.21 8.42
C GLU A 37 5.40 -11.15 9.28
N ALA A 38 6.45 -11.52 10.01
CA ALA A 38 7.16 -10.60 10.90
C ALA A 38 7.79 -9.41 10.13
N ASP A 39 8.31 -9.66 8.93
CA ASP A 39 8.94 -8.64 8.10
C ASP A 39 7.95 -7.81 7.28
N ALA A 40 6.69 -8.19 7.27
CA ALA A 40 5.65 -7.50 6.51
C ALA A 40 4.35 -7.38 7.31
N PRO A 41 4.35 -6.60 8.40
CA PRO A 41 3.16 -6.45 9.23
C PRO A 41 2.01 -5.78 8.46
N ARG A 42 0.80 -6.25 8.74
CA ARG A 42 -0.45 -5.67 8.22
C ARG A 42 -1.14 -4.92 9.34
N TYR A 43 -1.60 -3.72 9.02
CA TYR A 43 -2.29 -2.87 9.99
C TYR A 43 -3.66 -2.48 9.44
N ALA A 44 -4.66 -2.47 10.31
CA ALA A 44 -5.92 -1.81 10.00
C ALA A 44 -5.74 -0.29 10.19
N ILE A 45 -6.32 0.48 9.29
CA ILE A 45 -6.33 1.94 9.40
C ILE A 45 -7.62 2.32 10.10
N ALA A 46 -7.51 2.92 11.29
CA ALA A 46 -8.67 3.31 12.09
C ALA A 46 -8.92 4.81 12.02
N VAL A 47 -10.18 5.20 11.91
CA VAL A 47 -10.64 6.58 12.04
C VAL A 47 -11.70 6.58 13.12
N GLY A 48 -11.34 7.06 14.31
CA GLY A 48 -12.17 6.91 15.49
C GLY A 48 -12.39 5.44 15.81
N ARG A 49 -13.66 4.99 15.82
CA ARG A 49 -14.02 3.58 16.04
C ARG A 49 -14.22 2.80 14.75
N ALA A 50 -14.14 3.47 13.59
CA ALA A 50 -14.33 2.85 12.30
C ALA A 50 -13.00 2.35 11.72
N ILE A 51 -13.07 1.29 10.94
CA ILE A 51 -11.93 0.78 10.16
C ILE A 51 -12.07 1.34 8.75
N ALA A 52 -11.11 2.16 8.34
CA ALA A 52 -11.13 2.88 7.07
C ALA A 52 -10.36 2.17 5.96
N GLY A 53 -9.55 1.19 6.29
CA GLY A 53 -8.74 0.49 5.30
C GLY A 53 -7.64 -0.36 5.92
N ALA A 54 -6.65 -0.69 5.12
CA ALA A 54 -5.52 -1.52 5.54
C ALA A 54 -4.22 -1.07 4.87
N VAL A 55 -3.10 -1.35 5.55
CA VAL A 55 -1.77 -1.08 5.04
C VAL A 55 -0.84 -2.23 5.39
N CYS A 56 0.04 -2.59 4.45
CA CYS A 56 1.10 -3.56 4.67
C CYS A 56 2.44 -2.94 4.28
N ILE A 57 3.41 -3.01 5.17
CA ILE A 57 4.76 -2.53 4.91
C ILE A 57 5.71 -3.72 5.00
N ARG A 58 6.47 -3.96 3.93
CA ARG A 58 7.58 -4.90 3.95
C ARG A 58 8.82 -4.15 4.39
N LYS A 59 9.33 -4.51 5.56
CA LYS A 59 10.37 -3.71 6.24
C LYS A 59 11.71 -3.74 5.52
N ASN A 60 12.11 -4.89 4.98
CA ASN A 60 13.41 -5.08 4.36
C ASN A 60 13.25 -5.45 2.89
N TRP A 61 13.33 -4.45 2.03
CA TRP A 61 13.29 -4.60 0.59
C TRP A 61 14.33 -3.65 0.01
N LEU A 62 14.92 -3.86 -1.07
CA LEU A 62 15.92 -3.00 -1.75
C LEU A 62 16.48 -1.82 -0.90
N ARG A 63 17.06 -2.14 0.25
CA ARG A 63 17.71 -1.20 1.17
C ARG A 63 16.76 -0.17 1.77
N GLY A 64 15.54 -0.57 2.05
CA GLY A 64 14.55 0.25 2.71
C GLY A 64 13.18 -0.41 2.72
N PRO A 65 12.19 0.20 3.37
CA PRO A 65 10.85 -0.38 3.42
C PRO A 65 10.10 -0.20 2.10
N TYR A 66 9.18 -1.14 1.86
CA TYR A 66 8.30 -1.13 0.70
C TYR A 66 6.86 -1.09 1.19
N LEU A 67 6.11 -0.07 0.76
CA LEU A 67 4.67 0.02 0.98
C LEU A 67 3.99 -0.97 0.03
N GLN A 68 3.79 -2.18 0.52
CA GLN A 68 3.32 -3.30 -0.29
C GLN A 68 1.83 -3.24 -0.58
N PHE A 69 1.05 -2.67 0.34
CA PHE A 69 -0.40 -2.59 0.21
C PHE A 69 -0.92 -1.35 0.91
N LEU A 70 -1.77 -0.60 0.24
CA LEU A 70 -2.52 0.50 0.84
C LEU A 70 -3.90 0.53 0.20
N GLY A 71 -4.93 0.26 0.99
CA GLY A 71 -6.31 0.34 0.55
C GLY A 71 -7.12 1.19 1.52
N ILE A 72 -7.79 2.21 1.01
CA ILE A 72 -8.68 3.08 1.78
C ILE A 72 -10.08 2.91 1.20
N LEU A 73 -11.03 2.58 2.07
CA LEU A 73 -12.41 2.36 1.66
C LEU A 73 -13.04 3.66 1.14
N PRO A 74 -13.93 3.59 0.12
CA PRO A 74 -14.48 4.78 -0.54
C PRO A 74 -15.04 5.85 0.39
N PRO A 75 -15.80 5.54 1.48
CA PRO A 75 -16.30 6.59 2.37
C PRO A 75 -15.24 7.44 3.05
N TYR A 76 -14.00 6.93 3.11
CA TYR A 76 -12.89 7.58 3.80
C TYR A 76 -11.84 8.16 2.85
N GLN A 77 -12.05 8.03 1.55
CA GLN A 77 -11.13 8.59 0.55
C GLN A 77 -11.24 10.12 0.49
N SER A 78 -10.18 10.78 0.02
CA SER A 78 -10.11 12.24 -0.14
C SER A 78 -10.27 13.03 1.17
N GLN A 79 -9.86 12.44 2.30
CA GLN A 79 -9.91 13.05 3.63
C GLN A 79 -8.53 13.18 4.28
N GLY A 80 -7.47 13.02 3.50
CA GLY A 80 -6.11 13.14 4.01
C GLY A 80 -5.55 11.89 4.69
N ILE A 81 -6.29 10.78 4.71
CA ILE A 81 -5.86 9.53 5.36
C ILE A 81 -4.63 8.95 4.64
N GLY A 82 -4.62 8.93 3.32
CA GLY A 82 -3.48 8.47 2.55
C GLY A 82 -2.21 9.24 2.86
N SER A 83 -2.31 10.56 2.97
CA SER A 83 -1.18 11.42 3.34
C SER A 83 -0.68 11.11 4.75
N SER A 84 -1.58 10.87 5.70
CA SER A 84 -1.22 10.46 7.06
C SER A 84 -0.50 9.12 7.08
N VAL A 85 -0.94 8.16 6.26
CA VAL A 85 -0.27 6.86 6.14
C VAL A 85 1.13 7.01 5.56
N LEU A 86 1.31 7.84 4.52
CA LEU A 86 2.64 8.09 3.97
C LEU A 86 3.56 8.77 4.98
N ASN A 87 3.06 9.73 5.75
CA ASN A 87 3.84 10.38 6.80
C ASN A 87 4.29 9.37 7.87
N TRP A 88 3.40 8.47 8.27
CA TRP A 88 3.73 7.40 9.19
C TRP A 88 4.77 6.44 8.61
N PHE A 89 4.60 6.03 7.35
CA PHE A 89 5.55 5.17 6.64
C PHE A 89 6.95 5.79 6.61
N GLU A 90 7.04 7.08 6.27
CA GLU A 90 8.30 7.81 6.24
C GLU A 90 8.91 7.97 7.63
N SER A 91 8.09 8.17 8.66
CA SER A 91 8.53 8.22 10.05
C SER A 91 9.15 6.89 10.50
N GLN A 92 8.51 5.78 10.16
CA GLN A 92 9.05 4.45 10.44
C GLN A 92 10.42 4.23 9.76
N ALA A 93 10.55 4.68 8.53
CA ALA A 93 11.81 4.59 7.79
C ALA A 93 12.92 5.43 8.45
N ARG A 94 12.60 6.63 8.90
CA ARG A 94 13.57 7.50 9.58
C ARG A 94 14.06 6.89 10.88
N GLU A 95 13.17 6.27 11.66
CA GLU A 95 13.52 5.65 12.93
C GLU A 95 14.58 4.56 12.78
N VAL A 96 14.59 3.83 11.68
CA VAL A 96 15.58 2.78 11.41
C VAL A 96 16.73 3.24 10.53
N GLY A 97 16.79 4.54 10.22
CA GLY A 97 17.86 5.11 9.39
C GLY A 97 17.78 4.73 7.91
N ALA A 98 16.65 4.27 7.44
CA ALA A 98 16.47 3.92 6.02
C ALA A 98 16.41 5.19 5.17
N GLN A 99 17.06 5.16 4.01
CA GLN A 99 17.08 6.28 3.08
C GLN A 99 16.25 6.05 1.83
N ASN A 100 15.84 4.82 1.57
CA ASN A 100 15.04 4.47 0.41
C ASN A 100 13.65 4.04 0.86
N LEU A 101 12.63 4.61 0.22
CA LEU A 101 11.24 4.19 0.40
C LEU A 101 10.70 3.82 -0.97
N TRP A 102 10.01 2.68 -1.02
CA TRP A 102 9.53 2.09 -2.26
C TRP A 102 8.02 1.94 -2.23
N ILE A 103 7.40 2.21 -3.37
CA ILE A 103 5.97 2.00 -3.60
C ILE A 103 5.82 1.48 -5.03
N ALA A 104 4.84 0.61 -5.26
CA ALA A 104 4.44 0.22 -6.60
C ALA A 104 2.96 0.48 -6.79
N ALA A 105 2.57 0.93 -7.96
CA ALA A 105 1.18 1.15 -8.33
C ALA A 105 0.96 0.72 -9.78
N SER A 106 -0.24 0.22 -10.06
CA SER A 106 -0.61 -0.20 -11.40
C SER A 106 -0.60 0.98 -12.36
N GLU A 107 -0.09 0.77 -13.57
CA GLU A 107 0.01 1.81 -14.60
C GLU A 107 -1.35 2.46 -14.90
N PHE A 108 -2.43 1.67 -14.87
CA PHE A 108 -3.78 2.18 -15.08
C PHE A 108 -4.30 3.01 -13.91
N ASN A 109 -3.71 2.87 -12.72
CA ASN A 109 -4.16 3.59 -11.53
C ASN A 109 -3.54 4.98 -11.47
N VAL A 110 -3.94 5.83 -12.42
CA VAL A 110 -3.39 7.18 -12.60
C VAL A 110 -3.56 8.02 -11.34
N ARG A 111 -4.67 7.86 -10.64
CA ARG A 111 -4.96 8.60 -9.40
C ARG A 111 -3.95 8.27 -8.29
N ALA A 112 -3.63 7.00 -8.12
CA ALA A 112 -2.63 6.57 -7.13
C ALA A 112 -1.23 7.06 -7.52
N LEU A 113 -0.85 6.93 -8.79
CA LEU A 113 0.44 7.40 -9.29
C LEU A 113 0.61 8.90 -9.04
N SER A 114 -0.39 9.71 -9.37
CA SER A 114 -0.37 11.16 -9.13
C SER A 114 -0.26 11.48 -7.64
N PHE A 115 -0.97 10.75 -6.81
CA PHE A 115 -0.92 10.92 -5.35
C PHE A 115 0.50 10.68 -4.81
N TYR A 116 1.13 9.58 -5.20
CA TYR A 116 2.49 9.27 -4.76
C TYR A 116 3.52 10.27 -5.30
N GLU A 117 3.37 10.69 -6.56
CA GLU A 117 4.26 11.68 -7.15
C GLU A 117 4.16 13.04 -6.43
N ARG A 118 2.96 13.46 -6.03
CA ARG A 118 2.79 14.68 -5.22
C ARG A 118 3.46 14.60 -3.86
N HIS A 119 3.68 13.40 -3.35
CA HIS A 119 4.37 13.17 -2.08
C HIS A 119 5.87 12.91 -2.24
N GLY A 120 6.41 13.16 -3.43
CA GLY A 120 7.85 13.09 -3.69
C GLY A 120 8.37 11.73 -4.14
N TYR A 121 7.50 10.79 -4.51
CA TYR A 121 7.91 9.50 -5.05
C TYR A 121 8.07 9.60 -6.57
N GLY A 122 9.28 9.35 -7.05
CA GLY A 122 9.60 9.39 -8.47
C GLY A 122 9.55 8.01 -9.11
N ARG A 123 9.12 7.95 -10.36
CA ARG A 123 9.07 6.70 -11.13
C ARG A 123 10.48 6.24 -11.46
N VAL A 124 10.80 4.99 -11.18
CA VAL A 124 12.13 4.43 -11.43
C VAL A 124 12.13 3.22 -12.37
N ALA A 125 11.04 2.49 -12.48
CA ALA A 125 10.96 1.32 -13.35
C ALA A 125 9.53 0.98 -13.73
N VAL A 126 9.38 0.32 -14.88
CA VAL A 126 8.13 -0.30 -15.34
C VAL A 126 8.30 -1.81 -15.19
N LEU A 127 7.41 -2.44 -14.45
CA LEU A 127 7.44 -3.88 -14.19
C LEU A 127 6.36 -4.54 -15.04
N THR A 128 6.73 -4.90 -16.26
CA THR A 128 5.82 -5.47 -17.26
C THR A 128 5.32 -6.84 -16.79
N ASP A 129 4.02 -7.06 -16.90
CA ASP A 129 3.37 -8.36 -16.61
C ASP A 129 3.60 -8.87 -15.18
N LEU A 130 3.87 -7.99 -14.22
CA LEU A 130 4.19 -8.40 -12.86
C LEU A 130 3.04 -9.12 -12.16
N VAL A 131 1.84 -8.58 -12.26
CA VAL A 131 0.65 -9.14 -11.60
C VAL A 131 -0.13 -10.01 -12.58
N VAL A 132 -0.36 -9.50 -13.78
CA VAL A 132 -1.10 -10.20 -14.84
C VAL A 132 -0.53 -9.80 -16.20
N GLU A 133 -0.51 -10.74 -17.14
CA GLU A 133 -0.05 -10.47 -18.49
C GLU A 133 -0.87 -9.35 -19.15
N GLY A 134 -0.19 -8.43 -19.81
CA GLY A 134 -0.81 -7.28 -20.48
C GLY A 134 -0.99 -6.05 -19.59
N SER A 135 -0.57 -6.12 -18.33
CA SER A 135 -0.64 -4.98 -17.39
C SER A 135 0.71 -4.78 -16.71
N SER A 136 1.06 -3.51 -16.49
CA SER A 136 2.34 -3.16 -15.88
C SER A 136 2.13 -2.48 -14.53
N GLU A 137 3.11 -2.67 -13.63
CA GLU A 137 3.21 -1.91 -12.39
C GLU A 137 4.33 -0.90 -12.51
N ILE A 138 4.14 0.27 -11.92
CA ILE A 138 5.18 1.31 -11.88
C ILE A 138 5.83 1.27 -10.50
N LEU A 139 7.13 1.11 -10.47
CA LEU A 139 7.91 1.19 -9.24
C LEU A 139 8.34 2.64 -9.00
N LEU A 140 8.04 3.16 -7.80
CA LEU A 140 8.37 4.51 -7.40
C LEU A 140 9.29 4.47 -6.18
N ARG A 141 10.15 5.49 -6.07
CA ARG A 141 11.08 5.63 -4.95
C ARG A 141 11.12 7.06 -4.45
N LYS A 142 11.21 7.19 -3.13
CA LYS A 142 11.57 8.46 -2.47
C LYS A 142 12.83 8.24 -1.66
N ARG A 143 13.80 9.13 -1.78
CA ARG A 143 14.99 9.11 -0.93
C ARG A 143 14.82 10.08 0.22
N LEU A 144 15.12 9.60 1.42
CA LEU A 144 15.17 10.46 2.60
C LEU A 144 16.60 10.96 2.80
N PRO A 145 16.79 12.23 3.20
CA PRO A 145 18.12 12.73 3.52
C PRO A 145 18.67 12.00 4.76
N ARG A 146 20.00 11.94 4.86
CA ARG A 146 20.66 11.50 6.08
C ARG A 146 20.44 12.53 7.18
N CYS A 147 20.17 12.04 8.37
CA CYS A 147 20.13 12.88 9.57
C CYS A 147 21.52 13.20 10.04
#